data_fdac00ed080e209ce5e897e509fffb50
#
_entry.id   fdac00ed080e209ce5e897e509fffb50
#
_cell.length_a   1.000
_cell.length_b   1.000
_cell.length_c   1.000
_cell.angle_alpha   90.00
_cell.angle_beta   90.00
_cell.angle_gamma   90.00
#
_symmetry.space_group_name_H-M   'P 1'
#
loop_
_entity.id
_entity.type
_entity.pdbx_description
1 polymer ?
#
loop_
_entity_poly.entity_id
_entity_poly.type
_entity_poly.pdbx_seq_one_letter_code
_entity_poly.pdbx_strand_id
1 'polypeptide(L)'
;MSTKNSTSHLQNPSLLKLMRLTSPSLPIGGYSYSQGLEFAISSGWVHDTSTASDWIQGLLINSLINLDLPVLKKLYEAWQEPDTDRLRYWNNFLSANRDAFELQEEDRQLGKALARLLVDLELEEAKHFSSPPYCGFLTLYTLAAVR
;
A
#
# COMPACT_ATOMS: atom_id res chain seq x y z
N MET A 1 -26.91 34.46 23.09
CA MET A 1 -26.05 34.15 21.94
C MET A 1 -25.20 32.92 22.28
N SER A 2 -25.57 31.79 21.76
CA SER A 2 -24.94 30.50 22.12
C SER A 2 -23.99 30.11 21.00
N THR A 3 -22.70 30.20 21.25
CA THR A 3 -21.64 29.70 20.33
C THR A 3 -21.64 28.19 20.33
N LYS A 4 -22.26 27.58 19.35
CA LYS A 4 -22.16 26.12 19.12
C LYS A 4 -20.73 25.79 18.70
N ASN A 5 -20.06 24.99 19.51
CA ASN A 5 -18.73 24.45 19.32
C ASN A 5 -18.58 23.71 17.99
N SER A 6 -17.63 24.17 17.16
CA SER A 6 -17.20 23.56 15.89
C SER A 6 -16.15 22.45 16.07
N THR A 7 -16.21 21.69 17.16
CA THR A 7 -15.19 20.66 17.49
C THR A 7 -15.62 19.22 17.15
N SER A 8 -16.74 19.02 16.44
CA SER A 8 -17.27 17.67 16.18
C SER A 8 -16.65 16.95 14.96
N HIS A 9 -15.81 17.59 14.17
CA HIS A 9 -15.24 16.99 12.94
C HIS A 9 -13.97 16.16 13.16
N LEU A 10 -13.32 16.25 14.32
CA LEU A 10 -12.10 15.49 14.62
C LEU A 10 -12.34 14.14 15.31
N GLN A 11 -13.58 13.78 15.58
CA GLN A 11 -13.95 12.52 16.24
C GLN A 11 -14.56 11.49 15.27
N ASN A 12 -14.17 11.51 14.00
CA ASN A 12 -14.55 10.43 13.07
C ASN A 12 -13.52 9.28 13.19
N PRO A 13 -13.90 8.14 13.82
CA PRO A 13 -12.98 7.00 14.00
C PRO A 13 -12.40 6.50 12.68
N SER A 14 -13.18 6.58 11.59
CA SER A 14 -12.75 6.18 10.26
C SER A 14 -11.64 7.07 9.71
N LEU A 15 -11.72 8.39 9.94
CA LEU A 15 -10.65 9.31 9.54
C LEU A 15 -9.35 9.03 10.29
N LEU A 16 -9.43 8.77 11.59
CA LEU A 16 -8.25 8.43 12.40
C LEU A 16 -7.63 7.10 11.95
N LYS A 17 -8.44 6.09 11.62
CA LYS A 17 -7.96 4.81 11.06
C LYS A 17 -7.24 5.05 9.72
N LEU A 18 -7.82 5.85 8.83
CA LEU A 18 -7.22 6.19 7.55
C LEU A 18 -5.89 6.95 7.72
N MET A 19 -5.83 7.93 8.64
CA MET A 19 -4.60 8.66 8.95
C MET A 19 -3.51 7.72 9.50
N ARG A 20 -3.86 6.71 10.31
CA ARG A 20 -2.91 5.69 10.76
C ARG A 20 -2.42 4.82 9.62
N LEU A 21 -3.31 4.42 8.71
CA LEU A 21 -2.99 3.59 7.56
C LEU A 21 -2.02 4.31 6.59
N THR A 22 -2.14 5.63 6.46
CA THR A 22 -1.26 6.46 5.61
C THR A 22 0.01 6.94 6.33
N SER A 23 0.18 6.60 7.60
CA SER A 23 1.33 7.04 8.39
C SER A 23 2.62 6.34 7.96
N PRO A 24 3.74 7.08 7.82
CA PRO A 24 5.07 6.47 7.64
C PRO A 24 5.47 5.56 8.82
N SER A 25 4.84 5.74 9.98
CA SER A 25 5.08 4.94 11.19
C SER A 25 4.22 3.68 11.26
N LEU A 26 3.51 3.31 10.18
CA LEU A 26 2.76 2.06 10.13
C LEU A 26 3.74 0.89 10.38
N PRO A 27 3.50 0.01 11.40
CA PRO A 27 4.50 -0.97 11.83
C PRO A 27 4.52 -2.21 10.93
N ILE A 28 4.78 -2.01 9.64
CA ILE A 28 4.88 -3.06 8.61
C ILE A 28 6.29 -3.20 8.04
N GLY A 29 7.26 -2.38 8.50
CA GLY A 29 8.65 -2.43 8.06
C GLY A 29 8.91 -1.77 6.70
N GLY A 30 7.98 -0.99 6.16
CA GLY A 30 8.11 -0.35 4.83
C GLY A 30 9.33 0.56 4.68
N TYR A 31 9.81 1.15 5.77
CA TYR A 31 11.02 1.98 5.78
C TYR A 31 12.33 1.22 5.46
N SER A 32 12.30 -0.12 5.54
CA SER A 32 13.48 -0.95 5.24
C SER A 32 13.69 -1.20 3.75
N TYR A 33 12.77 -0.76 2.92
CA TYR A 33 12.79 -1.00 1.49
C TYR A 33 13.06 0.29 0.73
N SER A 34 14.10 0.24 -0.11
CA SER A 34 14.57 1.40 -0.87
C SER A 34 13.98 1.50 -2.29
N GLN A 35 13.15 0.55 -2.69
CA GLN A 35 12.59 0.45 -4.05
C GLN A 35 13.67 0.51 -5.15
N GLY A 36 14.79 -0.17 -4.93
CA GLY A 36 15.91 -0.20 -5.85
C GLY A 36 16.86 1.00 -5.77
N LEU A 37 16.61 2.01 -4.92
CA LEU A 37 17.46 3.20 -4.80
C LEU A 37 18.89 2.86 -4.38
N GLU A 38 19.09 1.90 -3.45
CA GLU A 38 20.42 1.47 -3.03
C GLU A 38 21.21 0.89 -4.20
N PHE A 39 20.57 0.07 -5.05
CA PHE A 39 21.19 -0.43 -6.26
C PHE A 39 21.50 0.69 -7.25
N ALA A 40 20.60 1.64 -7.46
CA ALA A 40 20.81 2.78 -8.34
C ALA A 40 21.98 3.66 -7.88
N ILE A 41 22.16 3.86 -6.57
CA ILE A 41 23.30 4.56 -5.99
C ILE A 41 24.59 3.76 -6.20
N SER A 42 24.60 2.48 -5.86
CA SER A 42 25.79 1.63 -6.00
C SER A 42 26.25 1.47 -7.46
N SER A 43 25.30 1.51 -8.39
CA SER A 43 25.55 1.46 -9.84
C SER A 43 25.93 2.82 -10.46
N GLY A 44 25.94 3.90 -9.67
CA GLY A 44 26.27 5.24 -10.13
C GLY A 44 25.16 5.94 -10.94
N TRP A 45 23.95 5.37 -10.98
CA TRP A 45 22.79 6.01 -11.65
C TRP A 45 22.25 7.19 -10.84
N VAL A 46 22.32 7.08 -9.53
CA VAL A 46 21.97 8.17 -8.60
C VAL A 46 23.22 8.56 -7.84
N HIS A 47 23.70 9.79 -8.07
CA HIS A 47 24.96 10.29 -7.49
C HIS A 47 24.90 11.76 -7.03
N ASP A 48 23.78 12.45 -7.33
CA ASP A 48 23.51 13.81 -6.89
C ASP A 48 22.02 14.07 -6.72
N THR A 49 21.67 15.30 -6.30
CA THR A 49 20.27 15.70 -6.07
C THR A 49 19.41 15.66 -7.35
N SER A 50 20.00 16.00 -8.50
CA SER A 50 19.27 15.98 -9.77
C SER A 50 18.89 14.55 -10.16
N THR A 51 19.85 13.65 -10.19
CA THR A 51 19.64 12.23 -10.52
C THR A 51 18.74 11.53 -9.49
N ALA A 52 18.80 11.92 -8.22
CA ALA A 52 17.85 11.45 -7.21
C ALA A 52 16.41 11.94 -7.48
N SER A 53 16.26 13.20 -7.87
CA SER A 53 14.95 13.75 -8.27
C SER A 53 14.37 13.02 -9.47
N ASP A 54 15.18 12.76 -10.50
CA ASP A 54 14.76 12.04 -11.70
C ASP A 54 14.33 10.60 -11.37
N TRP A 55 15.09 9.92 -10.48
CA TRP A 55 14.73 8.59 -9.99
C TRP A 55 13.37 8.57 -9.29
N ILE A 56 13.16 9.49 -8.35
CA ILE A 56 11.89 9.61 -7.61
C ILE A 56 10.73 9.94 -8.56
N GLN A 57 10.91 10.86 -9.49
CA GLN A 57 9.88 11.19 -10.49
C GLN A 57 9.57 9.99 -11.38
N GLY A 58 10.58 9.23 -11.78
CA GLY A 58 10.41 8.00 -12.54
C GLY A 58 9.54 6.98 -11.81
N LEU A 59 9.80 6.74 -10.52
CA LEU A 59 8.98 5.86 -9.68
C LEU A 59 7.54 6.37 -9.53
N LEU A 60 7.37 7.67 -9.29
CA LEU A 60 6.04 8.27 -9.13
C LEU A 60 5.21 8.14 -10.41
N ILE A 61 5.79 8.43 -11.57
CA ILE A 61 5.06 8.43 -12.84
C ILE A 61 4.86 7.00 -13.34
N ASN A 62 5.92 6.21 -13.44
CA ASN A 62 5.87 4.91 -14.13
C ASN A 62 5.27 3.80 -13.27
N SER A 63 5.48 3.83 -11.95
CA SER A 63 4.92 2.84 -11.03
C SER A 63 3.63 3.35 -10.38
N LEU A 64 3.74 4.36 -9.52
CA LEU A 64 2.62 4.77 -8.67
C LEU A 64 1.42 5.26 -9.48
N ILE A 65 1.60 6.23 -10.38
CA ILE A 65 0.49 6.87 -11.11
C ILE A 65 -0.10 5.94 -12.17
N ASN A 66 0.75 5.25 -12.94
CA ASN A 66 0.30 4.49 -14.09
C ASN A 66 -0.04 3.03 -13.78
N LEU A 67 0.41 2.48 -12.65
CA LEU A 67 0.14 1.10 -12.26
C LEU A 67 -0.60 1.01 -10.92
N ASP A 68 0.01 1.49 -9.82
CA ASP A 68 -0.50 1.24 -8.48
C ASP A 68 -1.85 1.91 -8.22
N LEU A 69 -2.01 3.19 -8.56
CA LEU A 69 -3.26 3.92 -8.31
C LEU A 69 -4.45 3.39 -9.12
N PRO A 70 -4.34 3.09 -10.42
CA PRO A 70 -5.42 2.46 -11.15
C PRO A 70 -5.85 1.11 -10.57
N VAL A 71 -4.88 0.27 -10.17
CA VAL A 71 -5.18 -1.04 -9.58
C VAL A 71 -5.71 -0.91 -8.16
N LEU A 72 -5.22 0.04 -7.37
CA LEU A 72 -5.77 0.36 -6.04
C LEU A 72 -7.28 0.65 -6.13
N LYS A 73 -7.69 1.45 -7.10
CA LYS A 73 -9.13 1.72 -7.33
C LYS A 73 -9.90 0.44 -7.64
N LYS A 74 -9.36 -0.45 -8.47
CA LYS A 74 -9.99 -1.73 -8.82
C LYS A 74 -10.10 -2.69 -7.64
N LEU A 75 -9.06 -2.75 -6.82
CA LEU A 75 -9.07 -3.53 -5.58
C LEU A 75 -10.08 -2.96 -4.58
N TYR A 76 -10.13 -1.64 -4.44
CA TYR A 76 -11.10 -0.97 -3.57
C TYR A 76 -12.55 -1.29 -3.97
N GLU A 77 -12.87 -1.20 -5.27
CA GLU A 77 -14.18 -1.59 -5.81
C GLU A 77 -14.50 -3.08 -5.55
N ALA A 78 -13.51 -3.96 -5.71
CA ALA A 78 -13.67 -5.39 -5.47
C ALA A 78 -13.88 -5.76 -3.99
N TRP A 79 -13.42 -4.92 -3.05
CA TRP A 79 -13.67 -5.09 -1.62
C TRP A 79 -15.03 -4.54 -1.18
N GLN A 80 -15.59 -3.55 -1.87
CA GLN A 80 -16.93 -3.03 -1.56
C GLN A 80 -18.03 -4.06 -1.84
N GLU A 81 -17.87 -4.81 -2.92
CA GLU A 81 -18.70 -5.97 -3.26
C GLU A 81 -17.78 -7.19 -3.33
N PRO A 82 -17.56 -7.91 -2.22
CA PRO A 82 -16.50 -8.90 -2.12
C PRO A 82 -16.51 -9.92 -3.27
N ASP A 83 -15.55 -9.78 -4.17
CA ASP A 83 -15.34 -10.61 -5.34
C ASP A 83 -13.91 -11.17 -5.32
N THR A 84 -13.79 -12.38 -4.81
CA THR A 84 -12.49 -13.05 -4.63
C THR A 84 -11.74 -13.25 -5.94
N ASP A 85 -12.44 -13.47 -7.05
CA ASP A 85 -11.80 -13.68 -8.35
C ASP A 85 -11.22 -12.36 -8.89
N ARG A 86 -11.93 -11.24 -8.72
CA ARG A 86 -11.42 -9.90 -9.06
C ARG A 86 -10.24 -9.51 -8.18
N LEU A 87 -10.30 -9.77 -6.87
CA LEU A 87 -9.18 -9.53 -5.95
C LEU A 87 -7.95 -10.30 -6.38
N ARG A 88 -8.08 -11.60 -6.67
CA ARG A 88 -6.99 -12.45 -7.17
C ARG A 88 -6.43 -11.95 -8.50
N TYR A 89 -7.30 -11.59 -9.43
CA TYR A 89 -6.88 -11.07 -10.73
C TYR A 89 -6.00 -9.82 -10.58
N TRP A 90 -6.47 -8.82 -9.82
CA TRP A 90 -5.74 -7.57 -9.67
C TRP A 90 -4.47 -7.71 -8.83
N ASN A 91 -4.48 -8.56 -7.81
CA ASN A 91 -3.27 -8.90 -7.06
C ASN A 91 -2.20 -9.53 -7.95
N ASN A 92 -2.58 -10.51 -8.78
CA ASN A 92 -1.66 -11.17 -9.70
C ASN A 92 -1.20 -10.24 -10.81
N PHE A 93 -2.09 -9.36 -11.29
CA PHE A 93 -1.74 -8.33 -12.27
C PHE A 93 -0.65 -7.41 -11.74
N LEU A 94 -0.77 -6.91 -10.51
CA LEU A 94 0.28 -6.11 -9.87
C LEU A 94 1.59 -6.87 -9.76
N SER A 95 1.55 -8.08 -9.22
CA SER A 95 2.74 -8.92 -9.06
C SER A 95 3.46 -9.16 -10.39
N ALA A 96 2.71 -9.45 -11.47
CA ALA A 96 3.26 -9.68 -12.80
C ALA A 96 3.87 -8.41 -13.45
N ASN A 97 3.47 -7.21 -13.00
CA ASN A 97 3.99 -5.93 -13.48
C ASN A 97 5.08 -5.34 -12.58
N ARG A 98 5.56 -6.07 -11.58
CA ARG A 98 6.78 -5.73 -10.85
C ARG A 98 7.98 -6.31 -11.59
N ASP A 99 8.81 -5.44 -12.16
CA ASP A 99 9.90 -5.81 -13.08
C ASP A 99 11.01 -6.65 -12.43
N ALA A 100 11.15 -6.59 -11.10
CA ALA A 100 12.19 -7.28 -10.36
C ALA A 100 11.59 -8.22 -9.30
N PHE A 101 12.22 -9.36 -9.11
CA PHE A 101 11.85 -10.32 -8.06
C PHE A 101 11.86 -9.69 -6.66
N GLU A 102 12.82 -8.81 -6.41
CA GLU A 102 12.98 -8.08 -5.15
C GLU A 102 11.75 -7.22 -4.86
N LEU A 103 11.19 -6.54 -5.87
CA LEU A 103 9.98 -5.72 -5.73
C LEU A 103 8.73 -6.58 -5.48
N GLN A 104 8.66 -7.77 -6.09
CA GLN A 104 7.57 -8.72 -5.83
C GLN A 104 7.66 -9.27 -4.40
N GLU A 105 8.87 -9.57 -3.93
CA GLU A 105 9.09 -10.05 -2.56
C GLU A 105 8.80 -8.96 -1.53
N GLU A 106 9.24 -7.72 -1.77
CA GLU A 106 8.90 -6.55 -0.95
C GLU A 106 7.39 -6.40 -0.81
N ASP A 107 6.65 -6.35 -1.91
CA ASP A 107 5.19 -6.22 -1.93
C ASP A 107 4.52 -7.34 -1.11
N ARG A 108 5.00 -8.57 -1.26
CA ARG A 108 4.51 -9.73 -0.51
C ARG A 108 4.83 -9.67 0.97
N GLN A 109 6.01 -9.24 1.37
CA GLN A 109 6.40 -9.13 2.79
C GLN A 109 5.64 -8.00 3.48
N LEU A 110 5.49 -6.85 2.83
CA LEU A 110 4.67 -5.75 3.32
C LEU A 110 3.20 -6.16 3.46
N GLY A 111 2.66 -6.87 2.47
CA GLY A 111 1.31 -7.41 2.53
C GLY A 111 1.10 -8.36 3.72
N LYS A 112 2.02 -9.31 3.93
CA LYS A 112 1.96 -10.22 5.10
C LYS A 112 2.05 -9.48 6.43
N ALA A 113 2.93 -8.48 6.52
CA ALA A 113 3.06 -7.68 7.73
C ALA A 113 1.77 -6.89 8.01
N LEU A 114 1.19 -6.29 6.96
CA LEU A 114 -0.08 -5.58 7.07
C LEU A 114 -1.24 -6.53 7.44
N ALA A 115 -1.31 -7.73 6.86
CA ALA A 115 -2.32 -8.72 7.22
C ALA A 115 -2.29 -9.07 8.72
N ARG A 116 -1.08 -9.29 9.28
CA ARG A 116 -0.91 -9.54 10.72
C ARG A 116 -1.41 -8.36 11.56
N LEU A 117 -0.99 -7.15 11.20
CA LEU A 117 -1.45 -5.93 11.88
C LEU A 117 -2.96 -5.79 11.83
N LEU A 118 -3.59 -6.06 10.69
CA LEU A 118 -5.05 -5.97 10.55
C LEU A 118 -5.78 -7.01 11.42
N VAL A 119 -5.25 -8.22 11.52
CA VAL A 119 -5.78 -9.26 12.43
C VAL A 119 -5.64 -8.84 13.89
N ASP A 120 -4.49 -8.25 14.28
CA ASP A 120 -4.27 -7.72 15.63
C ASP A 120 -5.22 -6.54 15.94
N LEU A 121 -5.71 -5.86 14.90
CA LEU A 121 -6.74 -4.81 14.99
C LEU A 121 -8.18 -5.35 14.83
N GLU A 122 -8.38 -6.65 15.05
CA GLU A 122 -9.67 -7.35 15.02
C GLU A 122 -10.32 -7.45 13.62
N LEU A 123 -9.56 -7.21 12.54
CA LEU A 123 -10.02 -7.44 11.17
C LEU A 123 -9.70 -8.88 10.75
N GLU A 124 -10.47 -9.84 11.26
CA GLU A 124 -10.27 -11.28 11.04
C GLU A 124 -10.25 -11.70 9.57
N GLU A 125 -10.98 -10.97 8.72
CA GLU A 125 -11.02 -11.19 7.27
C GLU A 125 -9.61 -11.18 6.63
N ALA A 126 -8.68 -10.40 7.19
CA ALA A 126 -7.30 -10.32 6.71
C ALA A 126 -6.53 -11.64 6.79
N LYS A 127 -6.93 -12.59 7.64
CA LYS A 127 -6.32 -13.92 7.75
C LYS A 127 -6.35 -14.68 6.43
N HIS A 128 -7.45 -14.58 5.69
CA HIS A 128 -7.64 -15.29 4.43
C HIS A 128 -6.75 -14.77 3.31
N PHE A 129 -6.18 -13.58 3.49
CA PHE A 129 -5.39 -12.86 2.49
C PHE A 129 -3.92 -12.69 2.90
N SER A 130 -3.47 -13.40 3.93
CA SER A 130 -2.10 -13.34 4.44
C SER A 130 -1.10 -14.24 3.69
N SER A 131 -1.56 -14.99 2.70
CA SER A 131 -0.76 -15.92 1.90
C SER A 131 -1.10 -15.84 0.41
N PRO A 132 -0.20 -16.29 -0.49
CA PRO A 132 -0.50 -16.34 -1.93
C PRO A 132 -1.83 -17.05 -2.22
N PRO A 133 -2.57 -16.60 -3.23
CA PRO A 133 -2.23 -15.55 -4.20
C PRO A 133 -2.65 -14.11 -3.80
N TYR A 134 -3.05 -13.83 -2.57
CA TYR A 134 -3.70 -12.59 -2.16
C TYR A 134 -2.84 -11.67 -1.27
N CYS A 135 -1.59 -12.01 -1.02
CA CYS A 135 -0.79 -11.34 0.00
C CYS A 135 -0.06 -10.07 -0.47
N GLY A 136 -0.44 -9.48 -1.60
CA GLY A 136 0.12 -8.22 -2.06
C GLY A 136 -0.27 -7.04 -1.15
N PHE A 137 0.65 -6.10 -0.97
CA PHE A 137 0.46 -4.94 -0.08
C PHE A 137 -0.80 -4.14 -0.43
N LEU A 138 -0.98 -3.78 -1.71
CA LEU A 138 -2.14 -3.00 -2.14
C LEU A 138 -3.48 -3.71 -1.89
N THR A 139 -3.50 -5.03 -2.00
CA THR A 139 -4.71 -5.83 -1.72
C THR A 139 -5.13 -5.69 -0.25
N LEU A 140 -4.18 -5.80 0.67
CA LEU A 140 -4.45 -5.65 2.11
C LEU A 140 -4.68 -4.20 2.52
N TYR A 141 -3.97 -3.25 1.88
CA TYR A 141 -4.15 -1.82 2.12
C TYR A 141 -5.57 -1.37 1.75
N THR A 142 -6.08 -1.82 0.61
CA THR A 142 -7.44 -1.50 0.18
C THR A 142 -8.51 -2.20 1.02
N LEU A 143 -8.27 -3.42 1.53
CA LEU A 143 -9.12 -4.04 2.55
C LEU A 143 -9.25 -3.13 3.77
N ALA A 144 -8.11 -2.68 4.32
CA ALA A 144 -8.09 -1.80 5.49
C ALA A 144 -8.78 -0.44 5.24
N ALA A 145 -8.71 0.08 4.01
CA ALA A 145 -9.34 1.35 3.64
C ALA A 145 -10.86 1.24 3.46
N VAL A 146 -11.39 0.05 3.16
CA VAL A 146 -12.85 -0.20 3.01
C VAL A 146 -13.52 -0.49 4.34
N ARG A 147 -12.79 -1.03 5.35
CA ARG A 147 -13.31 -1.43 6.67
C ARG A 147 -13.04 -0.36 7.72
#